data_67edc575ad622c1a4ad0fc2897616f49
#
_entry.id   67edc575ad622c1a4ad0fc2897616f49
#
_cell.length_a   1.000
_cell.length_b   1.000
_cell.length_c   1.000
_cell.angle_alpha   90.00
_cell.angle_beta   90.00
_cell.angle_gamma   90.00
#
_symmetry.space_group_name_H-M   'P 1'
#
loop_
_entity.id
_entity.type
_entity.pdbx_description
1 polymer ?
#
loop_
_entity_poly.entity_id
_entity_poly.type
_entity_poly.pdbx_seq_one_letter_code
_entity_poly.pdbx_strand_id
1 'polypeptide(L)'
;QITRDFKSFIPDNIVEIAIGYSMSFIFALLIFFIGKWISKSVVKILGKALRKVGGVDETLVKFLENIVYYALLTVVIIAALNKLGIATTSFLAILGAAGLAVGLALKDSLGNFASGVMIVLFKPFKAGDSVVAGGVSGTVTEVTIFNTVFLTADNQKKIVPNS
;
A
#
# COMPACT_ATOMS: atom_id res chain seq x y z
N GLN A 1 10.68 -2.98 61.81
CA GLN A 1 11.01 -1.70 61.09
C GLN A 1 11.11 -1.92 59.60
N ILE A 2 11.78 -2.98 59.09
CA ILE A 2 11.99 -3.30 57.68
C ILE A 2 10.63 -3.57 56.93
N THR A 3 9.65 -4.12 57.58
CA THR A 3 8.33 -4.39 56.96
C THR A 3 7.46 -3.14 56.85
N ARG A 4 7.70 -2.08 57.57
CA ARG A 4 7.01 -0.80 57.41
C ARG A 4 7.56 0.00 56.24
N ASP A 5 8.86 -0.05 55.99
CA ASP A 5 9.50 0.66 54.87
C ASP A 5 9.15 0.07 53.52
N PHE A 6 8.88 -1.25 53.46
CA PHE A 6 8.44 -1.90 52.22
C PHE A 6 7.00 -1.51 51.77
N LYS A 7 6.12 -1.22 52.74
CA LYS A 7 4.73 -0.80 52.44
C LYS A 7 4.64 0.63 51.89
N SER A 8 5.60 1.49 52.22
CA SER A 8 5.67 2.88 51.71
C SER A 8 6.16 2.96 50.25
N PHE A 9 6.78 1.89 49.76
CA PHE A 9 7.27 1.80 48.37
C PHE A 9 6.23 1.24 47.41
N ILE A 10 5.13 0.67 47.90
CA ILE A 10 4.04 0.10 47.09
C ILE A 10 2.94 1.15 47.02
N PRO A 11 2.62 1.72 45.81
CA PRO A 11 1.47 2.62 45.69
C PRO A 11 0.17 1.92 46.11
N ASP A 12 -0.69 2.61 46.82
CA ASP A 12 -1.98 2.06 47.29
C ASP A 12 -2.88 1.59 46.14
N ASN A 13 -2.61 2.05 44.93
CA ASN A 13 -3.33 1.70 43.69
C ASN A 13 -2.60 0.68 42.79
N ILE A 14 -1.59 -0.06 43.32
CA ILE A 14 -0.79 -1.02 42.50
C ILE A 14 -1.65 -2.07 41.81
N VAL A 15 -2.75 -2.48 42.46
CA VAL A 15 -3.71 -3.46 41.92
C VAL A 15 -4.44 -2.86 40.72
N GLU A 16 -4.89 -1.62 40.80
CA GLU A 16 -5.54 -0.92 39.68
C GLU A 16 -4.60 -0.71 38.50
N ILE A 17 -3.36 -0.32 38.81
CA ILE A 17 -2.31 -0.16 37.81
C ILE A 17 -2.03 -1.51 37.12
N ALA A 18 -1.86 -2.59 37.88
CA ALA A 18 -1.59 -3.91 37.35
C ALA A 18 -2.76 -4.43 36.47
N ILE A 19 -4.00 -4.19 36.90
CA ILE A 19 -5.19 -4.52 36.09
C ILE A 19 -5.19 -3.70 34.79
N GLY A 20 -4.92 -2.41 34.84
CA GLY A 20 -4.87 -1.52 33.68
C GLY A 20 -3.84 -1.96 32.65
N TYR A 21 -2.61 -2.27 33.07
CA TYR A 21 -1.57 -2.78 32.18
C TYR A 21 -1.91 -4.18 31.62
N SER A 22 -2.47 -5.06 32.47
CA SER A 22 -2.88 -6.40 32.02
C SER A 22 -3.99 -6.33 30.96
N MET A 23 -4.96 -5.45 31.14
CA MET A 23 -6.03 -5.21 30.15
C MET A 23 -5.46 -4.63 28.85
N SER A 24 -4.57 -3.64 28.95
CA SER A 24 -3.92 -3.06 27.77
C SER A 24 -3.10 -4.09 26.98
N PHE A 25 -2.41 -4.98 27.70
CA PHE A 25 -1.65 -6.08 27.10
C PHE A 25 -2.55 -7.08 26.37
N ILE A 26 -3.67 -7.49 27.01
CA ILE A 26 -4.67 -8.38 26.39
C ILE A 26 -5.24 -7.75 25.11
N PHE A 27 -5.63 -6.47 25.16
CA PHE A 27 -6.14 -5.76 23.99
C PHE A 27 -5.09 -5.62 22.89
N ALA A 28 -3.82 -5.37 23.22
CA ALA A 28 -2.74 -5.32 22.24
C ALA A 28 -2.54 -6.66 21.54
N LEU A 29 -2.60 -7.77 22.29
CA LEU A 29 -2.55 -9.12 21.71
C LEU A 29 -3.76 -9.39 20.80
N LEU A 30 -4.96 -9.01 21.23
CA LEU A 30 -6.17 -9.16 20.40
C LEU A 30 -6.04 -8.35 19.09
N ILE A 31 -5.61 -7.09 19.16
CA ILE A 31 -5.35 -6.25 17.98
C ILE A 31 -4.34 -6.94 17.06
N PHE A 32 -3.25 -7.46 17.62
CA PHE A 32 -2.20 -8.11 16.83
C PHE A 32 -2.70 -9.38 16.13
N PHE A 33 -3.36 -10.30 16.85
CA PHE A 33 -3.81 -11.56 16.26
C PHE A 33 -4.97 -11.37 15.29
N ILE A 34 -5.94 -10.52 15.64
CA ILE A 34 -7.07 -10.20 14.75
C ILE A 34 -6.55 -9.44 13.52
N GLY A 35 -5.71 -8.44 13.71
CA GLY A 35 -5.12 -7.67 12.62
C GLY A 35 -4.28 -8.53 11.67
N LYS A 36 -3.46 -9.44 12.21
CA LYS A 36 -2.70 -10.41 11.41
C LYS A 36 -3.61 -11.36 10.62
N TRP A 37 -4.70 -11.82 11.22
CA TRP A 37 -5.69 -12.65 10.54
C TRP A 37 -6.38 -11.90 9.40
N ILE A 38 -6.80 -10.65 9.66
CA ILE A 38 -7.39 -9.76 8.63
C ILE A 38 -6.39 -9.52 7.51
N SER A 39 -5.13 -9.18 7.83
CA SER A 39 -4.07 -8.96 6.83
C SER A 39 -3.89 -10.16 5.92
N LYS A 40 -3.82 -11.38 6.47
CA LYS A 40 -3.76 -12.61 5.69
C LYS A 40 -4.99 -12.82 4.81
N SER A 41 -6.18 -12.50 5.32
CA SER A 41 -7.44 -12.65 4.58
C SER A 41 -7.50 -11.68 3.39
N VAL A 42 -7.12 -10.42 3.60
CA VAL A 42 -7.04 -9.40 2.53
C VAL A 42 -6.06 -9.83 1.43
N VAL A 43 -4.85 -10.26 1.83
CA VAL A 43 -3.83 -10.73 0.87
C VAL A 43 -4.30 -11.95 0.09
N LYS A 44 -4.97 -12.89 0.75
CA LYS A 44 -5.53 -14.07 0.09
C LYS A 44 -6.62 -13.71 -0.94
N ILE A 45 -7.47 -12.73 -0.63
CA ILE A 45 -8.48 -12.24 -1.56
C ILE A 45 -7.81 -11.55 -2.75
N LEU A 46 -6.82 -10.67 -2.49
CA LEU A 46 -6.04 -9.98 -3.51
C LEU A 46 -5.37 -10.99 -4.46
N GLY A 47 -4.66 -11.98 -3.92
CA GLY A 47 -3.99 -12.99 -4.73
C GLY A 47 -4.93 -13.82 -5.58
N LYS A 48 -6.11 -14.19 -5.03
CA LYS A 48 -7.15 -14.86 -5.81
C LYS A 48 -7.70 -13.99 -6.95
N ALA A 49 -7.92 -12.70 -6.68
CA ALA A 49 -8.40 -11.76 -7.69
C ALA A 49 -7.38 -11.59 -8.83
N LEU A 50 -6.09 -11.40 -8.48
CA LEU A 50 -5.02 -11.25 -9.46
C LEU A 50 -4.85 -12.51 -10.34
N ARG A 51 -4.84 -13.69 -9.75
CA ARG A 51 -4.74 -14.96 -10.49
C ARG A 51 -5.94 -15.21 -11.41
N LYS A 52 -7.12 -14.67 -11.06
CA LYS A 52 -8.35 -14.84 -11.87
C LYS A 52 -8.34 -13.98 -13.14
N VAL A 53 -7.61 -12.86 -13.16
CA VAL A 53 -7.54 -11.95 -14.32
C VAL A 53 -6.86 -12.60 -15.53
N GLY A 54 -6.06 -13.64 -15.33
CA GLY A 54 -5.32 -14.34 -16.40
C GLY A 54 -4.13 -13.54 -16.94
N GLY A 55 -3.03 -14.21 -17.28
CA GLY A 55 -1.84 -13.56 -17.86
C GLY A 55 -0.95 -12.81 -16.88
N VAL A 56 -1.28 -12.78 -15.59
CA VAL A 56 -0.42 -12.18 -14.56
C VAL A 56 0.60 -13.22 -14.10
N ASP A 57 1.88 -12.85 -14.15
CA ASP A 57 2.98 -13.72 -13.68
C ASP A 57 2.86 -14.01 -12.18
N GLU A 58 3.06 -15.26 -11.79
CA GLU A 58 2.96 -15.69 -10.39
C GLU A 58 3.98 -14.98 -9.49
N THR A 59 5.12 -14.60 -10.03
CA THR A 59 6.17 -13.83 -9.32
C THR A 59 5.64 -12.46 -8.94
N LEU A 60 4.94 -11.80 -9.89
CA LEU A 60 4.32 -10.49 -9.64
C LEU A 60 3.20 -10.59 -8.60
N VAL A 61 2.38 -11.63 -8.68
CA VAL A 61 1.32 -11.87 -7.68
C VAL A 61 1.92 -12.01 -6.29
N LYS A 62 2.92 -12.86 -6.11
CA LYS A 62 3.60 -13.06 -4.82
C LYS A 62 4.29 -11.79 -4.32
N PHE A 63 4.90 -11.03 -5.21
CA PHE A 63 5.52 -9.74 -4.87
C PHE A 63 4.50 -8.75 -4.30
N LEU A 64 3.34 -8.60 -4.97
CA LEU A 64 2.26 -7.74 -4.51
C LEU A 64 1.64 -8.24 -3.20
N GLU A 65 1.41 -9.56 -3.07
CA GLU A 65 0.93 -10.19 -1.83
C GLU A 65 1.86 -9.86 -0.66
N ASN A 66 3.18 -9.96 -0.84
CA ASN A 66 4.16 -9.66 0.19
C ASN A 66 4.16 -8.17 0.58
N ILE A 67 4.16 -7.26 -0.40
CA ILE A 67 4.12 -5.82 -0.13
C ILE A 67 2.88 -5.48 0.71
N VAL A 68 1.70 -5.91 0.26
CA VAL A 68 0.43 -5.62 0.96
C VAL A 68 0.42 -6.26 2.35
N TYR A 69 0.90 -7.49 2.48
CA TYR A 69 0.98 -8.17 3.77
C TYR A 69 1.83 -7.40 4.78
N TYR A 70 3.06 -7.04 4.40
CA TYR A 70 3.96 -6.34 5.31
C TYR A 70 3.51 -4.91 5.59
N ALA A 71 2.90 -4.23 4.63
CA ALA A 71 2.31 -2.91 4.87
C ALA A 71 1.18 -2.98 5.91
N LEU A 72 0.24 -3.91 5.75
CA LEU A 72 -0.85 -4.12 6.71
C LEU A 72 -0.32 -4.57 8.08
N LEU A 73 0.65 -5.50 8.10
CA LEU A 73 1.24 -5.98 9.34
C LEU A 73 1.94 -4.85 10.11
N THR A 74 2.61 -3.94 9.43
CA THR A 74 3.23 -2.76 10.05
C THR A 74 2.18 -1.88 10.74
N VAL A 75 1.04 -1.62 10.10
CA VAL A 75 -0.07 -0.87 10.70
C VAL A 75 -0.61 -1.59 11.95
N VAL A 76 -0.78 -2.90 11.87
CA VAL A 76 -1.25 -3.73 13.00
C VAL A 76 -0.28 -3.67 14.18
N ILE A 77 1.03 -3.77 13.92
CA ILE A 77 2.05 -3.68 14.96
C ILE A 77 2.01 -2.31 15.64
N ILE A 78 1.93 -1.22 14.86
CA ILE A 78 1.86 0.14 15.41
C ILE A 78 0.59 0.31 16.25
N ALA A 79 -0.55 -0.20 15.81
CA ALA A 79 -1.80 -0.15 16.58
C ALA A 79 -1.69 -0.93 17.90
N ALA A 80 -1.06 -2.10 17.89
CA ALA A 80 -0.82 -2.90 19.09
C ALA A 80 0.15 -2.18 20.07
N LEU A 81 1.23 -1.59 19.57
CA LEU A 81 2.19 -0.81 20.38
C LEU A 81 1.52 0.42 21.01
N ASN A 82 0.68 1.13 20.24
CA ASN A 82 -0.08 2.26 20.74
C ASN A 82 -0.99 1.86 21.91
N LYS A 83 -1.63 0.69 21.83
CA LYS A 83 -2.49 0.15 22.90
C LYS A 83 -1.69 -0.18 24.18
N LEU A 84 -0.42 -0.50 24.05
CA LEU A 84 0.50 -0.69 25.19
C LEU A 84 0.98 0.63 25.81
N GLY A 85 0.56 1.78 25.27
CA GLY A 85 0.98 3.11 25.75
C GLY A 85 2.32 3.56 25.15
N ILE A 86 2.87 2.85 24.15
CA ILE A 86 4.11 3.25 23.47
C ILE A 86 3.78 4.39 22.51
N ALA A 87 4.54 5.48 22.57
CA ALA A 87 4.39 6.62 21.68
C ALA A 87 4.74 6.23 20.25
N THR A 88 3.72 6.11 19.39
CA THR A 88 3.87 5.65 17.99
C THR A 88 3.99 6.80 16.99
N THR A 89 3.91 8.05 17.44
CA THR A 89 3.95 9.25 16.57
C THR A 89 5.22 9.30 15.71
N SER A 90 6.37 8.98 16.28
CA SER A 90 7.65 8.97 15.55
C SER A 90 7.67 7.89 14.46
N PHE A 91 7.12 6.71 14.73
CA PHE A 91 6.99 5.65 13.73
C PHE A 91 6.07 6.05 12.58
N LEU A 92 4.93 6.69 12.90
CA LEU A 92 4.01 7.22 11.89
C LEU A 92 4.65 8.33 11.06
N ALA A 93 5.45 9.20 11.65
CA ALA A 93 6.17 10.23 10.92
C ALA A 93 7.18 9.63 9.93
N ILE A 94 7.96 8.62 10.35
CA ILE A 94 8.91 7.91 9.48
C ILE A 94 8.19 7.20 8.35
N LEU A 95 7.10 6.49 8.64
CA LEU A 95 6.30 5.82 7.62
C LEU A 95 5.66 6.79 6.64
N GLY A 96 5.19 7.94 7.13
CA GLY A 96 4.66 9.02 6.30
C GLY A 96 5.71 9.57 5.34
N ALA A 97 6.92 9.84 5.84
CA ALA A 97 8.05 10.29 5.02
C ALA A 97 8.46 9.24 3.98
N ALA A 98 8.55 7.96 4.38
CA ALA A 98 8.84 6.86 3.47
C ALA A 98 7.74 6.70 2.41
N GLY A 99 6.46 6.78 2.80
CA GLY A 99 5.33 6.73 1.88
C GLY A 99 5.34 7.87 0.87
N LEU A 100 5.66 9.09 1.33
CA LEU A 100 5.81 10.25 0.45
C LEU A 100 6.96 10.04 -0.55
N ALA A 101 8.10 9.54 -0.10
CA ALA A 101 9.25 9.26 -0.98
C ALA A 101 8.89 8.23 -2.05
N VAL A 102 8.21 7.14 -1.69
CA VAL A 102 7.70 6.12 -2.64
C VAL A 102 6.68 6.74 -3.59
N GLY A 103 5.73 7.54 -3.08
CA GLY A 103 4.71 8.22 -3.90
C GLY A 103 5.33 9.16 -4.92
N LEU A 104 6.36 9.93 -4.53
CA LEU A 104 7.10 10.80 -5.44
C LEU A 104 7.89 10.00 -6.49
N ALA A 105 8.49 8.89 -6.10
CA ALA A 105 9.21 8.00 -7.03
C ALA A 105 8.26 7.37 -8.08
N LEU A 106 7.00 7.12 -7.71
CA LEU A 106 5.99 6.52 -8.59
C LEU A 106 5.11 7.54 -9.30
N LYS A 107 5.32 8.85 -9.09
CA LYS A 107 4.46 9.92 -9.60
C LYS A 107 4.20 9.83 -11.10
N ASP A 108 5.24 9.66 -11.89
CA ASP A 108 5.13 9.63 -13.35
C ASP A 108 4.41 8.36 -13.83
N SER A 109 4.66 7.22 -13.19
CA SER A 109 3.94 5.98 -13.49
C SER A 109 2.46 6.09 -13.15
N LEU A 110 2.12 6.69 -12.00
CA LEU A 110 0.73 6.94 -11.60
C LEU A 110 0.04 7.94 -12.53
N GLY A 111 0.77 8.97 -13.01
CA GLY A 111 0.28 9.90 -14.00
C GLY A 111 -0.07 9.21 -15.32
N ASN A 112 0.85 8.38 -15.83
CA ASN A 112 0.61 7.59 -17.03
C ASN A 112 -0.55 6.62 -16.91
N PHE A 113 -0.66 5.95 -15.76
CA PHE A 113 -1.79 5.07 -15.44
C PHE A 113 -3.13 5.83 -15.49
N ALA A 114 -3.22 6.96 -14.77
CA ALA A 114 -4.43 7.77 -14.73
C ALA A 114 -4.82 8.26 -16.13
N SER A 115 -3.85 8.77 -16.90
CA SER A 115 -4.07 9.21 -18.29
C SER A 115 -4.50 8.05 -19.19
N GLY A 116 -3.92 6.86 -19.04
CA GLY A 116 -4.32 5.67 -19.78
C GLY A 116 -5.77 5.27 -19.51
N VAL A 117 -6.18 5.28 -18.24
CA VAL A 117 -7.58 5.03 -17.84
C VAL A 117 -8.51 6.07 -18.47
N MET A 118 -8.14 7.36 -18.47
CA MET A 118 -8.93 8.43 -19.07
C MET A 118 -9.05 8.25 -20.59
N ILE A 119 -7.97 7.88 -21.30
CA ILE A 119 -8.01 7.61 -22.72
C ILE A 119 -8.96 6.45 -23.03
N VAL A 120 -8.89 5.35 -22.28
CA VAL A 120 -9.76 4.18 -22.49
C VAL A 120 -11.23 4.49 -22.15
N LEU A 121 -11.48 5.31 -21.13
CA LEU A 121 -12.83 5.64 -20.68
C LEU A 121 -13.52 6.64 -21.61
N PHE A 122 -12.87 7.76 -21.91
CA PHE A 122 -13.43 8.85 -22.71
C PHE A 122 -13.18 8.71 -24.21
N LYS A 123 -12.20 7.88 -24.62
CA LYS A 123 -11.87 7.57 -26.00
C LYS A 123 -11.69 8.82 -26.87
N PRO A 124 -10.86 9.80 -26.47
CA PRO A 124 -10.56 10.95 -27.33
C PRO A 124 -9.95 10.53 -28.67
N PHE A 125 -9.30 9.37 -28.69
CA PHE A 125 -8.86 8.62 -29.86
C PHE A 125 -8.87 7.12 -29.54
N LYS A 126 -8.79 6.28 -30.53
CA LYS A 126 -8.76 4.81 -30.41
C LYS A 126 -7.75 4.19 -31.37
N ALA A 127 -7.49 2.91 -31.21
CA ALA A 127 -6.66 2.17 -32.16
C ALA A 127 -7.26 2.27 -33.60
N GLY A 128 -6.40 2.59 -34.57
CA GLY A 128 -6.75 2.88 -35.96
C GLY A 128 -6.83 4.38 -36.29
N ASP A 129 -6.94 5.26 -35.31
CA ASP A 129 -6.99 6.71 -35.57
C ASP A 129 -5.60 7.27 -35.86
N SER A 130 -5.54 8.20 -36.81
CA SER A 130 -4.33 8.99 -37.09
C SER A 130 -4.38 10.27 -36.26
N VAL A 131 -3.43 10.43 -35.37
CA VAL A 131 -3.37 11.57 -34.45
C VAL A 131 -1.96 12.12 -34.30
N VAL A 132 -1.87 13.32 -33.75
CA VAL A 132 -0.62 13.92 -33.28
C VAL A 132 -0.69 14.03 -31.76
N ALA A 133 0.15 13.30 -31.06
CA ALA A 133 0.21 13.31 -29.62
C ALA A 133 1.64 13.06 -29.12
N GLY A 134 2.03 13.74 -28.03
CA GLY A 134 3.37 13.61 -27.45
C GLY A 134 4.52 13.91 -28.43
N GLY A 135 4.30 14.82 -29.40
CA GLY A 135 5.28 15.13 -30.42
C GLY A 135 5.44 14.07 -31.54
N VAL A 136 4.60 13.04 -31.55
CA VAL A 136 4.58 11.97 -32.55
C VAL A 136 3.31 12.10 -33.40
N SER A 137 3.48 12.06 -34.73
CA SER A 137 2.39 11.96 -35.69
C SER A 137 2.37 10.53 -36.26
N GLY A 138 1.20 9.89 -36.19
CA GLY A 138 1.06 8.51 -36.66
C GLY A 138 -0.29 7.91 -36.38
N THR A 139 -0.46 6.65 -36.78
CA THR A 139 -1.65 5.87 -36.50
C THR A 139 -1.48 5.15 -35.19
N VAL A 140 -2.46 5.28 -34.29
CA VAL A 140 -2.51 4.55 -33.02
C VAL A 140 -2.70 3.07 -33.31
N THR A 141 -1.75 2.24 -32.89
CA THR A 141 -1.86 0.78 -33.04
C THR A 141 -2.43 0.14 -31.78
N GLU A 142 -2.04 0.67 -30.61
CA GLU A 142 -2.47 0.12 -29.32
C GLU A 142 -2.43 1.20 -28.23
N VAL A 143 -3.40 1.18 -27.31
CA VAL A 143 -3.40 1.96 -26.09
C VAL A 143 -3.23 0.99 -24.93
N THR A 144 -2.10 1.10 -24.21
CA THR A 144 -1.83 0.31 -23.02
C THR A 144 -2.09 1.13 -21.74
N ILE A 145 -1.92 0.51 -20.60
CA ILE A 145 -2.17 1.16 -19.31
C ILE A 145 -1.27 2.38 -19.08
N PHE A 146 0.00 2.33 -19.51
CA PHE A 146 1.00 3.36 -19.24
C PHE A 146 1.45 4.14 -20.46
N ASN A 147 1.21 3.61 -21.66
CA ASN A 147 1.67 4.21 -22.91
C ASN A 147 0.72 3.92 -24.07
N THR A 148 0.85 4.73 -25.12
CA THR A 148 0.19 4.54 -26.41
C THR A 148 1.24 4.25 -27.48
N VAL A 149 0.96 3.28 -28.32
CA VAL A 149 1.85 2.82 -29.40
C VAL A 149 1.36 3.41 -30.71
N PHE A 150 2.27 4.06 -31.44
CA PHE A 150 2.03 4.68 -32.74
C PHE A 150 2.83 3.97 -33.81
N LEU A 151 2.29 3.95 -35.03
CA LEU A 151 3.01 3.63 -36.25
C LEU A 151 3.09 4.91 -37.10
N THR A 152 4.30 5.40 -37.33
CA THR A 152 4.53 6.61 -38.08
C THR A 152 4.48 6.33 -39.60
N ALA A 153 4.44 7.38 -40.43
CA ALA A 153 4.37 7.25 -41.88
C ALA A 153 5.60 6.54 -42.50
N ASP A 154 6.75 6.61 -41.82
CA ASP A 154 7.99 5.89 -42.18
C ASP A 154 8.06 4.48 -41.56
N ASN A 155 6.91 3.95 -41.13
CA ASN A 155 6.72 2.61 -40.60
C ASN A 155 7.53 2.33 -39.31
N GLN A 156 7.81 3.37 -38.50
CA GLN A 156 8.47 3.23 -37.22
C GLN A 156 7.43 3.06 -36.09
N LYS A 157 7.68 2.10 -35.20
CA LYS A 157 6.91 1.93 -33.98
C LYS A 157 7.41 2.92 -32.92
N LYS A 158 6.57 3.86 -32.51
CA LYS A 158 6.85 4.82 -31.42
C LYS A 158 6.00 4.52 -30.22
N ILE A 159 6.60 4.51 -29.03
CA ILE A 159 5.92 4.30 -27.77
C ILE A 159 5.95 5.63 -27.01
N VAL A 160 4.78 6.16 -26.70
CA VAL A 160 4.61 7.47 -26.07
C VAL A 160 3.90 7.26 -24.72
N PRO A 161 4.43 7.81 -23.61
CA PRO A 161 3.73 7.79 -22.34
C PRO A 161 2.34 8.44 -22.47
N ASN A 162 1.38 7.97 -21.67
CA ASN A 162 0.00 8.46 -21.73
C ASN A 162 -0.21 9.84 -21.09
N SER A 163 0.72 10.29 -20.18
CA SER A 163 0.66 11.60 -19.51
C SER A 163 1.30 12.70 -20.32
#